data_2c0639569bf414f2b1cc6b73b0db8dbb
#
_entry.id   2c0639569bf414f2b1cc6b73b0db8dbb
#
_cell.length_a   1.000
_cell.length_b   1.000
_cell.length_c   1.000
_cell.angle_alpha   90.00
_cell.angle_beta   90.00
_cell.angle_gamma   90.00
#
_symmetry.space_group_name_H-M   'P 1'
#
loop_
_entity.id
_entity.type
_entity.pdbx_description
1 polymer ?
#
loop_
_entity_poly.entity_id
_entity_poly.type
_entity_poly.pdbx_seq_one_letter_code
_entity_poly.pdbx_strand_id
1 'polypeptide(L)'
;MEENFNVHLGKKLRMRRLSLGLTQTKVAQAINVTFQQIQKYEKGTNGVSSNRLMQLSQFLKVPVIYFFEDFKEFKDISSEGETNDDLNYSFLSRTFSSLSRVQKDKILQILNNTSKFEKAV
;
A
#
# COMPACT_ATOMS: atom_id res chain seq x y z
N MET A 1 -5.26 18.51 12.43
CA MET A 1 -4.16 18.44 11.44
C MET A 1 -4.29 17.16 10.64
N GLU A 2 -4.26 17.26 9.34
CA GLU A 2 -4.44 16.09 8.49
C GLU A 2 -3.22 15.19 8.51
N GLU A 3 -3.46 13.91 8.55
CA GLU A 3 -2.39 12.93 8.48
C GLU A 3 -1.79 12.89 7.09
N ASN A 4 -0.48 13.00 7.01
CA ASN A 4 0.28 12.85 5.79
C ASN A 4 0.19 11.40 5.32
N PHE A 5 0.07 11.19 4.01
CA PHE A 5 -0.01 9.83 3.47
C PHE A 5 1.20 8.98 3.83
N ASN A 6 2.39 9.57 3.83
CA ASN A 6 3.60 8.83 4.20
C ASN A 6 3.54 8.32 5.64
N VAL A 7 3.00 9.13 6.55
CA VAL A 7 2.80 8.73 7.95
C VAL A 7 1.79 7.59 8.02
N HIS A 8 0.68 7.73 7.29
CA HIS A 8 -0.35 6.69 7.24
C HIS A 8 0.22 5.37 6.71
N LEU A 9 0.92 5.43 5.60
CA LEU A 9 1.54 4.25 4.99
C LEU A 9 2.53 3.59 5.95
N GLY A 10 3.33 4.42 6.63
CA GLY A 10 4.30 3.93 7.61
C GLY A 10 3.63 3.17 8.76
N LYS A 11 2.50 3.66 9.25
CA LYS A 11 1.73 2.97 10.28
C LYS A 11 1.18 1.64 9.78
N LYS A 12 0.67 1.62 8.55
CA LYS A 12 0.17 0.39 7.93
C LYS A 12 1.28 -0.64 7.77
N LEU A 13 2.44 -0.20 7.32
CA LEU A 13 3.61 -1.04 7.20
C LEU A 13 3.98 -1.65 8.55
N ARG A 14 4.09 -0.82 9.56
CA ARG A 14 4.46 -1.26 10.91
C ARG A 14 3.45 -2.25 11.47
N MET A 15 2.17 -1.97 11.34
CA MET A 15 1.10 -2.82 11.85
C MET A 15 1.19 -4.22 11.22
N ARG A 16 1.34 -4.27 9.89
CA ARG A 16 1.41 -5.55 9.19
C ARG A 16 2.67 -6.31 9.58
N ARG A 17 3.81 -5.60 9.65
CA ARG A 17 5.08 -6.21 10.05
C ARG A 17 4.95 -6.85 11.43
N LEU A 18 4.43 -6.11 12.41
CA LEU A 18 4.26 -6.60 13.77
C LEU A 18 3.29 -7.78 13.83
N SER A 19 2.22 -7.73 13.05
CA SER A 19 1.23 -8.82 13.02
C SER A 19 1.84 -10.12 12.53
N LEU A 20 2.87 -10.04 11.70
CA LEU A 20 3.57 -11.21 11.18
C LEU A 20 4.77 -11.60 12.05
N GLY A 21 5.03 -10.86 13.12
CA GLY A 21 6.16 -11.14 14.00
C GLY A 21 7.53 -10.83 13.37
N LEU A 22 7.57 -9.92 12.41
CA LEU A 22 8.79 -9.60 11.68
C LEU A 22 9.52 -8.40 12.29
N THR A 23 10.85 -8.43 12.24
CA THR A 23 11.68 -7.29 12.62
C THR A 23 11.82 -6.34 11.43
N GLN A 24 12.22 -5.10 11.72
CA GLN A 24 12.53 -4.13 10.68
C GLN A 24 13.70 -4.61 9.81
N THR A 25 14.69 -5.24 10.42
CA THR A 25 15.83 -5.82 9.69
C THR A 25 15.37 -6.87 8.69
N LYS A 26 14.44 -7.73 9.08
CA LYS A 26 13.93 -8.78 8.21
C LYS A 26 13.24 -8.20 6.98
N VAL A 27 12.43 -7.18 7.18
CA VAL A 27 11.76 -6.49 6.08
C VAL A 27 12.79 -5.79 5.18
N ALA A 28 13.78 -5.14 5.78
CA ALA A 28 14.83 -4.46 5.02
C ALA A 28 15.57 -5.44 4.11
N GLN A 29 15.93 -6.61 4.64
CA GLN A 29 16.61 -7.64 3.86
C GLN A 29 15.73 -8.12 2.70
N ALA A 30 14.45 -8.28 2.94
CA ALA A 30 13.54 -8.82 1.94
C ALA A 30 13.40 -7.92 0.72
N ILE A 31 13.46 -6.61 0.91
CA ILE A 31 13.31 -5.66 -0.20
C ILE A 31 14.62 -4.95 -0.55
N ASN A 32 15.72 -5.45 0.03
CA ASN A 32 17.07 -4.98 -0.28
C ASN A 32 17.26 -3.48 -0.03
N VAL A 33 16.85 -3.04 1.15
CA VAL A 33 17.11 -1.67 1.63
C VAL A 33 17.77 -1.77 3.00
N THR A 34 18.22 -0.62 3.51
CA THR A 34 18.82 -0.58 4.83
C THR A 34 17.78 -0.62 5.93
N PHE A 35 18.18 -1.05 7.11
CA PHE A 35 17.34 -1.00 8.31
C PHE A 35 16.86 0.44 8.58
N GLN A 36 17.74 1.42 8.43
CA GLN A 36 17.40 2.82 8.61
C GLN A 36 16.33 3.27 7.64
N GLN A 37 16.33 2.74 6.42
CA GLN A 37 15.31 3.09 5.44
C GLN A 37 13.93 2.58 5.86
N ILE A 38 13.86 1.37 6.42
CA ILE A 38 12.58 0.85 6.95
C ILE A 38 12.11 1.72 8.11
N GLN A 39 13.01 2.13 9.00
CA GLN A 39 12.64 3.04 10.09
C GLN A 39 12.03 4.33 9.56
N LYS A 40 12.62 4.91 8.52
CA LYS A 40 12.12 6.14 7.90
C LYS A 40 10.76 5.93 7.25
N TYR A 41 10.56 4.79 6.59
CA TYR A 41 9.25 4.45 6.02
C TYR A 41 8.18 4.37 7.13
N GLU A 42 8.48 3.67 8.21
CA GLU A 42 7.52 3.47 9.30
C GLU A 42 7.20 4.77 10.05
N LYS A 43 8.16 5.69 10.12
CA LYS A 43 7.93 7.01 10.71
C LYS A 43 7.25 7.99 9.75
N GLY A 44 7.25 7.70 8.47
CA GLY A 44 6.69 8.58 7.47
C GLY A 44 7.59 9.75 7.10
N THR A 45 8.86 9.71 7.48
CA THR A 45 9.81 10.77 7.13
C THR A 45 10.26 10.70 5.68
N ASN A 46 10.21 9.51 5.08
CA ASN A 46 10.45 9.32 3.65
C ASN A 46 9.25 8.64 3.02
N GLY A 47 8.94 9.04 1.80
CA GLY A 47 7.94 8.33 0.99
C GLY A 47 8.49 7.00 0.50
N VAL A 48 7.59 6.07 0.23
CA VAL A 48 7.93 4.76 -0.33
C VAL A 48 7.69 4.82 -1.83
N SER A 49 8.71 4.48 -2.61
CA SER A 49 8.56 4.44 -4.06
C SER A 49 7.55 3.36 -4.44
N SER A 50 6.97 3.49 -5.62
CA SER A 50 6.00 2.51 -6.11
C SER A 50 6.63 1.12 -6.22
N ASN A 51 7.88 1.03 -6.64
CA ASN A 51 8.58 -0.24 -6.72
C ASN A 51 8.75 -0.88 -5.34
N ARG A 52 9.14 -0.10 -4.34
CA ARG A 52 9.29 -0.59 -2.97
C ARG A 52 7.94 -0.97 -2.37
N LEU A 53 6.90 -0.20 -2.67
CA LEU A 53 5.55 -0.52 -2.21
C LEU A 53 5.10 -1.88 -2.74
N MET A 54 5.36 -2.15 -4.01
CA MET A 54 5.09 -3.46 -4.60
C MET A 54 5.83 -4.58 -3.89
N GLN A 55 7.11 -4.37 -3.64
CA GLN A 55 7.93 -5.36 -2.94
C GLN A 55 7.42 -5.63 -1.52
N LEU A 56 7.04 -4.57 -0.81
CA LEU A 56 6.46 -4.69 0.51
C LEU A 56 5.14 -5.44 0.49
N SER A 57 4.28 -5.11 -0.46
CA SER A 57 3.00 -5.78 -0.65
C SER A 57 3.18 -7.28 -0.83
N GLN A 58 4.11 -7.67 -1.70
CA GLN A 58 4.38 -9.08 -1.98
C GLN A 58 4.97 -9.79 -0.77
N PHE A 59 5.95 -9.19 -0.12
CA PHE A 59 6.62 -9.80 1.01
C PHE A 59 5.69 -9.94 2.22
N LEU A 60 4.91 -8.90 2.50
CA LEU A 60 4.02 -8.86 3.65
C LEU A 60 2.68 -9.56 3.37
N LYS A 61 2.48 -10.04 2.15
CA LYS A 61 1.28 -10.78 1.74
C LYS A 61 -0.01 -10.00 1.96
N VAL A 62 0.01 -8.75 1.56
CA VAL A 62 -1.17 -7.88 1.53
C VAL A 62 -1.31 -7.29 0.14
N PRO A 63 -2.54 -7.00 -0.29
CA PRO A 63 -2.73 -6.27 -1.55
C PRO A 63 -2.25 -4.83 -1.37
N VAL A 64 -1.88 -4.19 -2.47
CA VAL A 64 -1.40 -2.80 -2.42
C VAL A 64 -2.44 -1.88 -1.77
N ILE A 65 -3.72 -2.15 -1.99
CA ILE A 65 -4.79 -1.33 -1.43
C ILE A 65 -4.78 -1.29 0.09
N TYR A 66 -4.20 -2.31 0.74
CA TYR A 66 -4.07 -2.33 2.19
C TYR A 66 -3.42 -1.04 2.71
N PHE A 67 -2.40 -0.52 2.01
CA PHE A 67 -1.68 0.67 2.43
C PHE A 67 -2.50 1.95 2.28
N PHE A 68 -3.57 1.92 1.52
CA PHE A 68 -4.46 3.06 1.30
C PHE A 68 -5.70 3.01 2.18
N GLU A 69 -6.03 1.86 2.72
CA GLU A 69 -7.22 1.69 3.54
C GLU A 69 -7.16 2.59 4.77
N ASP A 70 -8.31 3.15 5.12
CA ASP A 70 -8.47 4.01 6.30
C ASP A 70 -7.71 5.32 6.24
N PHE A 71 -7.09 5.65 5.10
CA PHE A 71 -6.53 6.96 4.92
C PHE A 71 -7.66 7.99 4.79
N LYS A 72 -7.55 9.07 5.53
CA LYS A 72 -8.63 10.04 5.65
C LYS A 72 -9.09 10.59 4.30
N GLU A 73 -8.14 10.96 3.43
CA GLU A 73 -8.46 11.48 2.11
C GLU A 73 -9.26 10.46 1.28
N PHE A 74 -8.89 9.19 1.37
CA PHE A 74 -9.58 8.10 0.70
C PHE A 74 -11.00 7.95 1.23
N LYS A 75 -11.17 8.02 2.56
CA LYS A 75 -12.49 7.93 3.19
C LYS A 75 -13.36 9.13 2.87
N ASP A 76 -12.80 10.32 2.87
CA ASP A 76 -13.53 11.56 2.57
C ASP A 76 -14.08 11.51 1.14
N ILE A 77 -13.27 11.03 0.21
CA ILE A 77 -13.72 10.83 -1.17
C ILE A 77 -14.88 9.83 -1.21
N SER A 78 -14.76 8.73 -0.49
CA SER A 78 -15.78 7.70 -0.44
C SER A 78 -17.08 8.18 0.21
N SER A 79 -16.97 9.07 1.19
CA SER A 79 -18.14 9.52 1.95
C SER A 79 -18.89 10.68 1.29
N GLU A 80 -18.34 11.32 0.27
CA GLU A 80 -18.95 12.49 -0.35
C GLU A 80 -20.03 12.17 -1.39
N GLY A 81 -20.59 10.98 -1.32
CA GLY A 81 -21.94 10.85 -1.79
C GLY A 81 -22.20 10.33 -3.17
N GLU A 82 -21.26 9.92 -3.92
CA GLU A 82 -21.54 9.18 -5.13
C GLU A 82 -21.22 7.72 -4.90
N THR A 83 -21.28 6.88 -5.90
CA THR A 83 -20.98 5.48 -5.66
C THR A 83 -19.56 5.38 -5.14
N ASN A 84 -19.39 4.79 -3.98
CA ASN A 84 -18.10 4.62 -3.32
C ASN A 84 -17.07 3.98 -4.26
N ASP A 85 -17.53 3.10 -5.14
CA ASP A 85 -16.67 2.40 -6.08
C ASP A 85 -16.03 3.35 -7.08
N ASP A 86 -16.79 4.31 -7.61
CA ASP A 86 -16.26 5.26 -8.59
C ASP A 86 -15.21 6.19 -7.97
N LEU A 87 -15.48 6.67 -6.75
CA LEU A 87 -14.57 7.57 -6.06
C LEU A 87 -13.28 6.86 -5.66
N ASN A 88 -13.41 5.65 -5.14
CA ASN A 88 -12.26 4.83 -4.79
C ASN A 88 -11.43 4.51 -6.02
N TYR A 89 -12.10 4.19 -7.12
CA TYR A 89 -11.43 3.93 -8.38
C TYR A 89 -10.67 5.17 -8.87
N SER A 90 -11.28 6.35 -8.78
CA SER A 90 -10.63 7.60 -9.20
C SER A 90 -9.39 7.90 -8.39
N PHE A 91 -9.45 7.72 -7.07
CA PHE A 91 -8.30 7.90 -6.19
C PHE A 91 -7.17 6.94 -6.55
N LEU A 92 -7.49 5.67 -6.66
CA LEU A 92 -6.52 4.63 -7.01
C LEU A 92 -5.95 4.86 -8.40
N SER A 93 -6.80 5.31 -9.34
CA SER A 93 -6.36 5.59 -10.71
C SER A 93 -5.34 6.72 -10.76
N ARG A 94 -5.54 7.79 -9.97
CA ARG A 94 -4.58 8.90 -9.91
C ARG A 94 -3.26 8.44 -9.32
N THR A 95 -3.29 7.65 -8.26
CA THR A 95 -2.10 7.08 -7.66
C THR A 95 -1.43 6.11 -8.63
N PHE A 96 -2.23 5.26 -9.25
CA PHE A 96 -1.80 4.25 -10.19
C PHE A 96 -1.13 4.87 -11.42
N SER A 97 -1.64 6.01 -11.90
CA SER A 97 -1.11 6.65 -13.11
C SER A 97 0.34 7.13 -12.95
N SER A 98 0.80 7.31 -11.71
CA SER A 98 2.19 7.69 -11.43
C SER A 98 3.16 6.50 -11.50
N LEU A 99 2.65 5.29 -11.62
CA LEU A 99 3.48 4.09 -11.63
C LEU A 99 4.00 3.79 -13.04
N SER A 100 5.10 3.05 -13.12
CA SER A 100 5.59 2.55 -14.40
C SER A 100 4.61 1.48 -14.93
N ARG A 101 4.71 1.23 -16.24
CA ARG A 101 3.85 0.25 -16.88
C ARG A 101 4.00 -1.15 -16.27
N VAL A 102 5.23 -1.54 -16.00
CA VAL A 102 5.51 -2.85 -15.39
C VAL A 102 4.88 -2.95 -14.00
N GLN A 103 4.98 -1.88 -13.21
CA GLN A 103 4.39 -1.84 -11.88
C GLN A 103 2.87 -1.90 -11.95
N LYS A 104 2.26 -1.19 -12.91
CA LYS A 104 0.81 -1.23 -13.12
C LYS A 104 0.34 -2.65 -13.45
N ASP A 105 1.04 -3.32 -14.35
CA ASP A 105 0.68 -4.67 -14.75
C ASP A 105 0.74 -5.63 -13.56
N LYS A 106 1.77 -5.51 -12.73
CA LYS A 106 1.91 -6.35 -11.54
C LYS A 106 0.79 -6.12 -10.54
N ILE A 107 0.41 -4.87 -10.32
CA ILE A 107 -0.70 -4.54 -9.42
C ILE A 107 -2.01 -5.13 -9.96
N LEU A 108 -2.24 -4.99 -11.26
CA LEU A 108 -3.44 -5.56 -11.89
C LEU A 108 -3.48 -7.08 -11.75
N GLN A 109 -2.34 -7.75 -11.86
CA GLN A 109 -2.27 -9.19 -11.66
C GLN A 109 -2.64 -9.56 -10.21
N ILE A 110 -2.14 -8.82 -9.24
CA ILE A 110 -2.45 -9.06 -7.84
C ILE A 110 -3.96 -8.91 -7.61
N LEU A 111 -4.56 -7.85 -8.11
CA LEU A 111 -5.99 -7.59 -7.95
C LEU A 111 -6.83 -8.65 -8.67
N ASN A 112 -6.45 -9.03 -9.88
CA ASN A 112 -7.15 -10.07 -10.63
C ASN A 112 -7.05 -11.43 -9.92
N ASN A 113 -5.91 -11.77 -9.39
CA ASN A 113 -5.73 -13.02 -8.66
C ASN A 113 -6.62 -13.06 -7.42
N THR A 114 -6.70 -11.94 -6.70
CA THR A 114 -7.59 -11.81 -5.56
C THR A 114 -9.04 -12.01 -5.96
N SER A 115 -9.48 -11.36 -7.04
CA SER A 115 -10.83 -11.51 -7.56
C SER A 115 -11.14 -12.94 -7.99
N LYS A 116 -10.22 -13.58 -8.69
CA LYS A 116 -10.38 -14.97 -9.11
C LYS A 116 -10.49 -15.91 -7.92
N PHE A 117 -9.69 -15.68 -6.90
CA PHE A 117 -9.70 -16.47 -5.69
C PHE A 117 -11.07 -16.37 -4.99
N GLU A 118 -11.60 -15.16 -4.89
CA GLU A 118 -12.91 -14.93 -4.30
C GLU A 118 -14.02 -15.62 -5.11
N LYS A 119 -13.92 -15.56 -6.42
CA LYS A 119 -14.93 -16.19 -7.30
C LYS A 119 -14.86 -17.71 -7.28
N ALA A 120 -13.74 -18.28 -6.94
CA ALA A 120 -13.58 -19.72 -6.87
C ALA A 120 -14.21 -20.33 -5.62
N VAL A 121 -14.57 -19.49 -4.67
CA VAL A 121 -15.27 -19.90 -3.47
C VAL A 121 -16.78 -19.81 -3.68
#